data_5f38a7894ec6280e81cf4bf1e9e6fb7e
#
_entry.id   5f38a7894ec6280e81cf4bf1e9e6fb7e
#
_cell.length_a   1.000
_cell.length_b   1.000
_cell.length_c   1.000
_cell.angle_alpha   90.00
_cell.angle_beta   90.00
_cell.angle_gamma   90.00
#
_symmetry.space_group_name_H-M   'P 1'
#
loop_
_entity.id
_entity.type
_entity.pdbx_description
1 polymer ?
#
loop_
_entity_poly.entity_id
_entity_poly.type
_entity_poly.pdbx_seq_one_letter_code
_entity_poly.pdbx_strand_id
1 'polypeptide(L)'
;MRCPTLLKVLFILTAIGALPSRELAAQREWTAELFAGTAWNAHTPLTIWQAGQPDIHVQARYRTKPWTGSPYYSFRIARWNGERAWAVDFTHHKLYLDNPPAEVQRFDVTHGYNLLHLSRVWRRHDWLFSVGPGLVFTHPENTVRNLAFDPESGGTLGGGYYLDGVSLMGAVGRQVKLTGPLFVTGLGKLTLSNVTVRVVDGEAEVPNVAFHLNIGIGVKL
;
A
#
# COMPACT_ATOMS: atom_id res chain seq x y z
N MET A 1 -30.48 -1.70 -10.16
CA MET A 1 -29.81 -0.80 -9.23
C MET A 1 -29.62 -1.56 -7.91
N ARG A 2 -28.46 -2.13 -7.71
CA ARG A 2 -28.11 -2.78 -6.42
C ARG A 2 -27.27 -1.80 -5.62
N CYS A 3 -27.68 -1.50 -4.39
CA CYS A 3 -26.98 -0.61 -3.47
C CYS A 3 -25.73 -1.33 -2.97
N PRO A 4 -24.52 -0.75 -3.06
CA PRO A 4 -23.35 -1.37 -2.48
C PRO A 4 -23.49 -1.40 -0.96
N THR A 5 -23.26 -2.56 -0.37
CA THR A 5 -23.21 -2.74 1.09
C THR A 5 -21.96 -2.01 1.60
N LEU A 6 -22.11 -0.75 1.95
CA LEU A 6 -21.07 0.02 2.63
C LEU A 6 -20.77 -0.68 3.96
N LEU A 7 -19.63 -1.35 4.03
CA LEU A 7 -19.03 -1.78 5.29
C LEU A 7 -18.70 -0.51 6.08
N LYS A 8 -19.57 -0.16 7.04
CA LYS A 8 -19.34 0.96 7.96
C LYS A 8 -18.18 0.60 8.88
N VAL A 9 -16.96 0.93 8.48
CA VAL A 9 -15.80 0.92 9.38
C VAL A 9 -15.95 2.12 10.31
N LEU A 10 -16.41 1.86 11.52
CA LEU A 10 -16.53 2.86 12.57
C LEU A 10 -15.13 3.23 13.07
N PHE A 11 -14.62 4.39 12.65
CA PHE A 11 -13.39 4.97 13.19
C PHE A 11 -13.62 5.44 14.62
N ILE A 12 -13.12 4.71 15.61
CA ILE A 12 -12.99 5.20 16.99
C ILE A 12 -11.66 5.95 17.06
N LEU A 13 -11.71 7.27 16.86
CA LEU A 13 -10.63 8.19 17.20
C LEU A 13 -10.64 8.42 18.72
N THR A 14 -9.88 7.61 19.45
CA THR A 14 -9.54 7.96 20.84
C THR A 14 -8.45 9.03 20.83
N ALA A 15 -8.81 10.24 21.20
CA ALA A 15 -7.89 11.35 21.47
C ALA A 15 -6.99 10.98 22.66
N ILE A 16 -5.72 10.62 22.38
CA ILE A 16 -4.70 10.45 23.44
C ILE A 16 -4.26 11.86 23.86
N GLY A 17 -4.67 12.25 25.06
CA GLY A 17 -4.37 13.54 25.66
C GLY A 17 -2.87 13.85 25.73
N ALA A 18 -2.52 15.05 25.32
CA ALA A 18 -1.18 15.60 25.38
C ALA A 18 -0.86 16.07 26.81
N LEU A 19 0.14 15.46 27.45
CA LEU A 19 0.81 16.06 28.60
C LEU A 19 1.84 17.08 28.07
N PRO A 20 1.93 18.29 28.66
CA PRO A 20 2.91 19.28 28.20
C PRO A 20 4.31 18.90 28.67
N SER A 21 5.14 18.42 27.76
CA SER A 21 6.57 18.27 27.97
C SER A 21 7.28 19.57 27.58
N ARG A 22 8.19 20.05 28.41
CA ARG A 22 9.05 21.20 28.15
C ARG A 22 9.64 21.12 26.73
N GLU A 23 9.26 22.04 25.86
CA GLU A 23 9.86 22.21 24.54
C GLU A 23 11.27 22.83 24.70
N LEU A 24 12.30 21.98 24.78
CA LEU A 24 13.56 22.33 24.14
C LEU A 24 13.23 22.51 22.66
N ALA A 25 13.63 23.62 22.06
CA ALA A 25 13.37 23.91 20.65
C ALA A 25 13.80 22.70 19.79
N ALA A 26 12.85 21.84 19.48
CA ALA A 26 13.13 20.58 18.82
C ALA A 26 13.61 20.89 17.41
N GLN A 27 14.86 20.53 17.13
CA GLN A 27 15.46 20.73 15.82
C GLN A 27 14.59 20.04 14.78
N ARG A 28 14.02 20.82 13.86
CA ARG A 28 13.25 20.27 12.74
C ARG A 28 14.22 19.62 11.79
N GLU A 29 14.04 18.33 11.52
CA GLU A 29 14.89 17.53 10.66
C GLU A 29 14.03 16.88 9.58
N TRP A 30 14.52 16.86 8.36
CA TRP A 30 13.94 16.06 7.30
C TRP A 30 14.77 14.79 7.11
N THR A 31 14.09 13.70 6.79
CA THR A 31 14.76 12.46 6.38
C THR A 31 14.13 11.94 5.09
N ALA A 32 14.97 11.35 4.24
CA ALA A 32 14.54 10.60 3.07
C ALA A 32 15.11 9.18 3.15
N GLU A 33 14.28 8.17 2.84
CA GLU A 33 14.62 6.76 2.90
C GLU A 33 14.15 6.06 1.63
N LEU A 34 15.00 5.18 1.08
CA LEU A 34 14.66 4.27 -0.01
C LEU A 34 14.81 2.83 0.48
N PHE A 35 13.80 2.01 0.21
CA PHE A 35 13.73 0.63 0.67
C PHE A 35 13.59 -0.34 -0.51
N ALA A 36 14.27 -1.47 -0.41
CA ALA A 36 13.98 -2.69 -1.12
C ALA A 36 13.31 -3.69 -0.17
N GLY A 37 12.56 -4.65 -0.70
CA GLY A 37 11.86 -5.62 0.15
C GLY A 37 10.98 -6.59 -0.59
N THR A 38 10.04 -7.15 0.15
CA THR A 38 9.01 -8.05 -0.37
C THR A 38 7.74 -7.96 0.46
N ALA A 39 6.66 -8.59 -0.02
CA ALA A 39 5.43 -8.70 0.76
C ALA A 39 4.82 -10.09 0.64
N TRP A 40 4.14 -10.51 1.69
CA TRP A 40 3.29 -11.70 1.77
C TRP A 40 1.84 -11.25 1.90
N ASN A 41 0.99 -11.75 1.03
CA ASN A 41 -0.43 -11.41 1.00
C ASN A 41 -1.23 -12.51 1.70
N ALA A 42 -2.14 -12.12 2.58
CA ALA A 42 -3.15 -13.04 3.10
C ALA A 42 -4.12 -13.44 1.97
N HIS A 43 -4.77 -14.59 2.13
CA HIS A 43 -5.87 -14.96 1.25
C HIS A 43 -7.06 -14.05 1.51
N THR A 44 -7.57 -13.39 0.46
CA THR A 44 -8.69 -12.45 0.53
C THR A 44 -9.73 -12.78 -0.53
N PRO A 45 -11.03 -12.46 -0.31
CA PRO A 45 -12.03 -12.66 -1.35
C PRO A 45 -11.77 -11.72 -2.53
N LEU A 46 -11.82 -12.27 -3.75
CA LEU A 46 -11.89 -11.53 -5.00
C LEU A 46 -13.28 -11.76 -5.58
N THR A 47 -13.99 -10.69 -5.87
CA THR A 47 -15.28 -10.76 -6.56
C THR A 47 -15.20 -9.95 -7.84
N ILE A 48 -15.59 -10.55 -8.97
CA ILE A 48 -15.58 -9.89 -10.28
C ILE A 48 -17.01 -9.85 -10.82
N TRP A 49 -17.46 -8.67 -11.20
CA TRP A 49 -18.75 -8.43 -11.84
C TRP A 49 -18.54 -7.99 -13.28
N GLN A 50 -19.26 -8.61 -14.20
CA GLN A 50 -19.32 -8.21 -15.60
C GLN A 50 -20.78 -8.15 -16.07
N ALA A 51 -21.13 -7.16 -16.89
CA ALA A 51 -22.48 -6.96 -17.37
C ALA A 51 -23.02 -8.21 -18.09
N GLY A 52 -24.20 -8.67 -17.66
CA GLY A 52 -24.88 -9.83 -18.28
C GLY A 52 -24.23 -11.18 -18.00
N GLN A 53 -23.24 -11.26 -17.11
CA GLN A 53 -22.56 -12.49 -16.74
C GLN A 53 -22.76 -12.83 -15.25
N PRO A 54 -22.69 -14.11 -14.86
CA PRO A 54 -22.65 -14.49 -13.44
C PRO A 54 -21.41 -13.91 -12.76
N ASP A 55 -21.55 -13.54 -11.47
CA ASP A 55 -20.44 -13.06 -10.66
C ASP A 55 -19.40 -14.18 -10.46
N ILE A 56 -18.11 -13.82 -10.49
CA ILE A 56 -16.99 -14.73 -10.17
C ILE A 56 -16.54 -14.46 -8.75
N HIS A 57 -16.51 -15.49 -7.90
CA HIS A 57 -16.04 -15.41 -6.52
C HIS A 57 -14.85 -16.34 -6.30
N VAL A 58 -13.73 -15.78 -5.83
CA VAL A 58 -12.49 -16.53 -5.60
C VAL A 58 -11.92 -16.18 -4.24
N GLN A 59 -11.49 -17.17 -3.47
CA GLN A 59 -10.59 -16.93 -2.34
C GLN A 59 -9.18 -16.76 -2.92
N ALA A 60 -8.83 -15.51 -3.26
CA ALA A 60 -7.64 -15.20 -4.00
C ALA A 60 -6.36 -15.43 -3.20
N ARG A 61 -5.36 -16.00 -3.87
CA ARG A 61 -3.98 -16.10 -3.40
C ARG A 61 -3.11 -15.23 -4.28
N TYR A 62 -2.53 -14.17 -3.68
CA TYR A 62 -1.68 -13.25 -4.43
C TYR A 62 -0.21 -13.46 -4.10
N ARG A 63 0.65 -13.43 -5.14
CA ARG A 63 2.11 -13.35 -5.02
C ARG A 63 2.61 -11.97 -5.38
N THR A 64 3.64 -11.49 -4.69
CA THR A 64 4.25 -10.17 -4.94
C THR A 64 5.31 -10.22 -6.04
N LYS A 65 6.09 -11.30 -6.16
CA LYS A 65 7.21 -11.46 -7.12
C LYS A 65 8.10 -10.20 -7.17
N PRO A 66 8.87 -9.90 -6.10
CA PRO A 66 9.49 -8.59 -5.89
C PRO A 66 10.51 -8.19 -6.96
N TRP A 67 11.10 -9.14 -7.67
CA TRP A 67 12.16 -8.91 -8.65
C TRP A 67 11.76 -9.21 -10.10
N THR A 68 10.48 -9.46 -10.37
CA THR A 68 9.98 -9.77 -11.73
C THR A 68 9.31 -8.54 -12.32
N GLY A 69 9.71 -8.10 -13.50
CA GLY A 69 9.22 -6.85 -14.12
C GLY A 69 9.64 -5.63 -13.31
N SER A 70 8.73 -4.69 -13.07
CA SER A 70 8.97 -3.57 -12.16
C SER A 70 9.34 -4.09 -10.76
N PRO A 71 10.47 -3.68 -10.14
CA PRO A 71 10.86 -4.17 -8.83
C PRO A 71 9.89 -3.69 -7.73
N TYR A 72 9.80 -4.45 -6.63
CA TYR A 72 9.19 -3.95 -5.41
C TYR A 72 10.13 -2.94 -4.75
N TYR A 73 9.62 -1.77 -4.42
CA TYR A 73 10.34 -0.77 -3.65
C TYR A 73 9.38 0.07 -2.80
N SER A 74 9.92 0.75 -1.81
CA SER A 74 9.18 1.82 -1.14
C SER A 74 10.11 2.98 -0.82
N PHE A 75 9.51 4.16 -0.65
CA PHE A 75 10.25 5.32 -0.14
C PHE A 75 9.45 6.03 0.94
N ARG A 76 10.17 6.74 1.81
CA ARG A 76 9.61 7.58 2.87
C ARG A 76 10.30 8.92 2.89
N ILE A 77 9.52 9.98 2.99
CA ILE A 77 10.00 11.32 3.34
C ILE A 77 9.33 11.72 4.65
N ALA A 78 10.10 12.06 5.67
CA ALA A 78 9.59 12.39 6.98
C ALA A 78 10.11 13.73 7.48
N ARG A 79 9.20 14.51 8.10
CA ARG A 79 9.51 15.76 8.78
C ARG A 79 9.40 15.55 10.28
N TRP A 80 10.53 15.57 10.94
CA TRP A 80 10.67 15.34 12.38
C TRP A 80 10.52 16.61 13.19
N ASN A 81 9.97 16.44 14.38
CA ASN A 81 9.98 17.39 15.48
C ASN A 81 10.29 16.58 16.75
N GLY A 82 11.57 16.54 17.15
CA GLY A 82 12.05 15.65 18.19
C GLY A 82 11.84 14.16 17.86
N GLU A 83 11.10 13.45 18.69
CA GLU A 83 10.82 12.02 18.54
C GLU A 83 9.57 11.70 17.70
N ARG A 84 8.96 12.69 17.06
CA ARG A 84 7.72 12.53 16.30
C ARG A 84 7.89 13.10 14.90
N ALA A 85 7.32 12.44 13.90
CA ALA A 85 7.28 12.94 12.54
C ALA A 85 5.92 12.79 11.90
N TRP A 86 5.70 13.58 10.85
CA TRP A 86 4.78 13.26 9.78
C TRP A 86 5.60 12.75 8.60
N ALA A 87 5.12 11.69 7.97
CA ALA A 87 5.79 11.11 6.82
C ALA A 87 4.82 10.82 5.69
N VAL A 88 5.33 10.95 4.47
CA VAL A 88 4.71 10.39 3.26
C VAL A 88 5.46 9.10 2.95
N ASP A 89 4.71 8.01 2.93
CA ASP A 89 5.19 6.66 2.61
C ASP A 89 4.60 6.22 1.28
N PHE A 90 5.42 5.88 0.32
CA PHE A 90 5.00 5.25 -0.92
C PHE A 90 5.50 3.81 -0.97
N THR A 91 4.67 2.89 -1.48
CA THR A 91 5.07 1.50 -1.69
C THR A 91 4.56 1.03 -3.04
N HIS A 92 5.50 0.68 -3.92
CA HIS A 92 5.21 -0.01 -5.16
C HIS A 92 5.03 -1.49 -4.86
N HIS A 93 3.81 -1.87 -4.54
CA HIS A 93 3.39 -3.25 -4.31
C HIS A 93 2.84 -3.86 -5.59
N LYS A 94 2.82 -5.20 -5.68
CA LYS A 94 2.33 -5.94 -6.85
C LYS A 94 1.49 -7.14 -6.42
N LEU A 95 0.41 -7.37 -7.15
CA LEU A 95 -0.46 -8.52 -6.96
C LEU A 95 -0.52 -9.36 -8.25
N TYR A 96 -0.14 -10.63 -8.14
CA TYR A 96 -0.30 -11.64 -9.18
C TYR A 96 -1.23 -12.72 -8.64
N LEU A 97 -2.41 -12.90 -9.24
CA LEU A 97 -3.33 -13.96 -8.85
C LEU A 97 -2.73 -15.34 -9.20
N ASP A 98 -2.56 -16.18 -8.17
CA ASP A 98 -1.89 -17.47 -8.29
C ASP A 98 -2.85 -18.65 -8.47
N ASN A 99 -4.14 -18.43 -8.24
CA ASN A 99 -5.20 -19.45 -8.33
C ASN A 99 -6.41 -18.94 -9.12
N PRO A 100 -6.21 -18.50 -10.39
CA PRO A 100 -7.32 -18.02 -11.19
C PRO A 100 -8.30 -19.18 -11.50
N PRO A 101 -9.62 -18.93 -11.48
CA PRO A 101 -10.61 -19.88 -12.00
C PRO A 101 -10.58 -19.89 -13.55
N ALA A 102 -11.29 -20.80 -14.17
CA ALA A 102 -11.26 -21.00 -15.62
C ALA A 102 -11.67 -19.75 -16.43
N GLU A 103 -12.56 -18.94 -15.88
CA GLU A 103 -13.05 -17.69 -16.48
C GLU A 103 -12.02 -16.55 -16.44
N VAL A 104 -10.95 -16.69 -15.65
CA VAL A 104 -9.92 -15.66 -15.44
C VAL A 104 -8.60 -16.15 -16.00
N GLN A 105 -8.22 -15.66 -17.19
CA GLN A 105 -6.96 -16.03 -17.83
C GLN A 105 -5.77 -15.28 -17.23
N ARG A 106 -6.00 -14.05 -16.76
CA ARG A 106 -5.02 -13.21 -16.07
C ARG A 106 -5.72 -12.23 -15.13
N PHE A 107 -5.19 -12.06 -13.92
CA PHE A 107 -5.62 -11.01 -13.01
C PHE A 107 -4.42 -10.53 -12.20
N ASP A 108 -3.80 -9.48 -12.71
CA ASP A 108 -2.57 -8.92 -12.16
C ASP A 108 -2.72 -7.41 -11.94
N VAL A 109 -2.05 -6.88 -10.93
CA VAL A 109 -1.85 -5.44 -10.71
C VAL A 109 -0.34 -5.25 -10.57
N THR A 110 0.38 -5.16 -11.71
CA THR A 110 1.82 -5.38 -11.78
C THR A 110 2.67 -4.13 -11.93
N HIS A 111 2.19 -3.12 -12.66
CA HIS A 111 2.83 -1.81 -12.74
C HIS A 111 2.45 -0.91 -11.55
N GLY A 112 1.79 -1.50 -10.55
CA GLY A 112 1.59 -0.95 -9.23
C GLY A 112 0.20 -1.21 -8.65
N TYR A 113 0.20 -1.87 -7.51
CA TYR A 113 -0.76 -1.72 -6.43
C TYR A 113 -0.13 -0.71 -5.49
N ASN A 114 -0.06 0.55 -5.95
CA ASN A 114 0.73 1.61 -5.34
C ASN A 114 0.01 2.16 -4.12
N LEU A 115 0.63 2.04 -2.97
CA LEU A 115 0.12 2.51 -1.68
C LEU A 115 0.79 3.83 -1.33
N LEU A 116 0.02 4.90 -1.20
CA LEU A 116 0.49 6.21 -0.76
C LEU A 116 -0.15 6.56 0.57
N HIS A 117 0.64 6.58 1.65
CA HIS A 117 0.17 6.85 3.00
C HIS A 117 0.69 8.17 3.54
N LEU A 118 -0.16 8.88 4.26
CA LEU A 118 0.25 9.93 5.18
C LEU A 118 0.30 9.34 6.58
N SER A 119 1.48 9.24 7.16
CA SER A 119 1.69 8.51 8.41
C SER A 119 2.19 9.40 9.54
N ARG A 120 1.77 9.07 10.74
CA ARG A 120 2.38 9.55 11.97
C ARG A 120 3.46 8.57 12.40
N VAL A 121 4.66 9.08 12.69
CA VAL A 121 5.82 8.29 13.10
C VAL A 121 6.25 8.70 14.49
N TRP A 122 6.62 7.72 15.32
CA TRP A 122 7.20 7.91 16.65
C TRP A 122 8.53 7.18 16.71
N ARG A 123 9.54 7.82 17.30
CA ARG A 123 10.84 7.23 17.61
C ARG A 123 10.94 6.97 19.12
N ARG A 124 11.40 5.78 19.48
CA ARG A 124 11.72 5.38 20.84
C ARG A 124 13.07 4.68 20.82
N HIS A 125 14.14 5.36 21.22
CA HIS A 125 15.52 4.94 21.00
C HIS A 125 15.75 4.69 19.48
N ASP A 126 16.15 3.47 19.10
CA ASP A 126 16.33 3.06 17.70
C ASP A 126 15.05 2.54 17.04
N TRP A 127 13.97 2.37 17.81
CA TRP A 127 12.70 1.83 17.28
C TRP A 127 11.84 2.93 16.70
N LEU A 128 11.23 2.60 15.56
CA LEU A 128 10.24 3.43 14.87
C LEU A 128 8.89 2.72 14.89
N PHE A 129 7.87 3.48 15.16
CA PHE A 129 6.48 3.03 15.06
C PHE A 129 5.75 4.00 14.15
N SER A 130 4.94 3.51 13.24
CA SER A 130 4.14 4.37 12.37
C SER A 130 2.76 3.80 12.10
N VAL A 131 1.80 4.70 11.87
CA VAL A 131 0.44 4.38 11.46
C VAL A 131 -0.08 5.50 10.58
N GLY A 132 -0.86 5.16 9.56
CA GLY A 132 -1.46 6.18 8.71
C GLY A 132 -2.45 5.64 7.69
N PRO A 133 -3.46 6.45 7.34
CA PRO A 133 -4.33 6.19 6.20
C PRO A 133 -3.60 6.47 4.89
N GLY A 134 -4.13 5.93 3.81
CA GLY A 134 -3.58 6.12 2.48
C GLY A 134 -4.57 5.89 1.36
N LEU A 135 -4.10 6.19 0.17
CA LEU A 135 -4.78 5.98 -1.10
C LEU A 135 -4.08 4.85 -1.85
N VAL A 136 -4.84 4.16 -2.70
CA VAL A 136 -4.31 3.10 -3.55
C VAL A 136 -4.50 3.48 -5.02
N PHE A 137 -3.39 3.48 -5.75
CA PHE A 137 -3.37 3.67 -7.20
C PHE A 137 -3.02 2.35 -7.85
N THR A 138 -3.91 1.87 -8.73
CA THR A 138 -3.70 0.60 -9.42
C THR A 138 -3.40 0.80 -10.90
N HIS A 139 -2.65 -0.15 -11.46
CA HIS A 139 -2.50 -0.32 -12.91
C HIS A 139 -2.92 -1.75 -13.23
N PRO A 140 -4.21 -1.97 -13.57
CA PRO A 140 -4.76 -3.30 -13.74
C PRO A 140 -4.33 -3.93 -15.08
N GLU A 141 -3.88 -5.18 -15.04
CA GLU A 141 -3.58 -6.00 -16.20
C GLU A 141 -4.39 -7.30 -16.08
N ASN A 142 -5.58 -7.31 -16.63
CA ASN A 142 -6.47 -8.44 -16.47
C ASN A 142 -7.08 -8.90 -17.80
N THR A 143 -7.37 -10.20 -17.85
CA THR A 143 -8.13 -10.85 -18.93
C THR A 143 -9.15 -11.77 -18.28
N VAL A 144 -10.41 -11.41 -18.40
CA VAL A 144 -11.55 -12.15 -17.83
C VAL A 144 -12.48 -12.55 -18.95
N ARG A 145 -12.81 -13.85 -19.04
CA ARG A 145 -13.65 -14.42 -20.12
C ARG A 145 -13.10 -14.08 -21.51
N ASN A 146 -11.76 -14.14 -21.65
CA ASN A 146 -11.01 -13.79 -22.86
C ASN A 146 -11.13 -12.31 -23.30
N LEU A 147 -11.67 -11.42 -22.45
CA LEU A 147 -11.71 -9.99 -22.67
C LEU A 147 -10.54 -9.34 -21.91
N ALA A 148 -9.56 -8.84 -22.67
CA ALA A 148 -8.38 -8.17 -22.12
C ALA A 148 -8.69 -6.70 -21.86
N PHE A 149 -8.50 -6.23 -20.63
CA PHE A 149 -8.62 -4.82 -20.26
C PHE A 149 -7.37 -4.06 -20.71
N ASP A 150 -7.56 -2.94 -21.40
CA ASP A 150 -6.49 -2.02 -21.79
C ASP A 150 -6.40 -0.85 -20.80
N PRO A 151 -5.44 -0.86 -19.85
CA PRO A 151 -5.31 0.21 -18.88
C PRO A 151 -4.84 1.53 -19.51
N GLU A 152 -4.05 1.47 -20.59
CA GLU A 152 -3.46 2.66 -21.24
C GLU A 152 -4.51 3.58 -21.88
N SER A 153 -5.71 3.06 -22.16
CA SER A 153 -6.82 3.83 -22.71
C SER A 153 -7.39 4.88 -21.74
N GLY A 154 -6.95 4.92 -20.46
CA GLY A 154 -7.49 5.81 -19.45
C GLY A 154 -6.57 6.06 -18.25
N GLY A 155 -7.19 6.31 -17.11
CA GLY A 155 -6.50 6.50 -15.82
C GLY A 155 -6.78 7.84 -15.17
N THR A 156 -6.94 7.84 -13.85
CA THR A 156 -7.16 9.06 -13.05
C THR A 156 -5.94 9.98 -13.10
N LEU A 157 -4.75 9.40 -13.18
CA LEU A 157 -3.47 10.12 -13.28
C LEU A 157 -2.87 10.08 -14.69
N GLY A 158 -3.55 9.45 -15.66
CA GLY A 158 -3.02 9.13 -16.98
C GLY A 158 -2.12 7.88 -16.98
N GLY A 159 -1.74 7.39 -18.17
CA GLY A 159 -0.85 6.22 -18.32
C GLY A 159 -1.35 4.96 -17.62
N GLY A 160 -2.66 4.73 -17.62
CA GLY A 160 -3.27 3.53 -17.05
C GLY A 160 -3.32 3.45 -15.52
N TYR A 161 -3.00 4.53 -14.80
CA TYR A 161 -3.07 4.56 -13.33
C TYR A 161 -4.40 5.13 -12.84
N TYR A 162 -5.09 4.36 -12.00
CA TYR A 162 -6.41 4.70 -11.46
C TYR A 162 -6.34 4.85 -9.95
N LEU A 163 -7.02 5.87 -9.41
CA LEU A 163 -7.26 5.99 -7.97
C LEU A 163 -8.45 5.07 -7.64
N ASP A 164 -8.17 3.88 -7.14
CA ASP A 164 -9.15 2.81 -7.05
C ASP A 164 -9.53 2.43 -5.61
N GLY A 165 -8.87 2.99 -4.61
CA GLY A 165 -9.25 2.65 -3.24
C GLY A 165 -8.45 3.34 -2.15
N VAL A 166 -8.66 2.80 -0.94
CA VAL A 166 -8.08 3.31 0.30
C VAL A 166 -7.29 2.23 1.02
N SER A 167 -6.36 2.66 1.86
CA SER A 167 -5.53 1.77 2.65
C SER A 167 -5.30 2.32 4.05
N LEU A 168 -4.97 1.42 4.98
CA LEU A 168 -4.44 1.74 6.29
C LEU A 168 -3.13 0.99 6.47
N MET A 169 -2.12 1.64 7.02
CA MET A 169 -0.86 0.99 7.36
C MET A 169 -0.53 1.11 8.84
N GLY A 170 0.15 0.07 9.37
CA GLY A 170 0.88 0.09 10.61
C GLY A 170 2.27 -0.49 10.41
N ALA A 171 3.31 0.11 11.00
CA ALA A 171 4.65 -0.41 10.85
C ALA A 171 5.50 -0.27 12.11
N VAL A 172 6.44 -1.21 12.25
CA VAL A 172 7.49 -1.20 13.29
C VAL A 172 8.82 -1.41 12.60
N GLY A 173 9.81 -0.60 12.96
CA GLY A 173 11.13 -0.68 12.39
C GLY A 173 12.23 -0.38 13.39
N ARG A 174 13.47 -0.65 12.98
CA ARG A 174 14.67 -0.27 13.71
C ARG A 174 15.60 0.50 12.80
N GLN A 175 16.06 1.65 13.29
CA GLN A 175 16.97 2.54 12.58
C GLN A 175 18.35 2.46 13.24
N VAL A 176 19.38 2.27 12.42
CA VAL A 176 20.78 2.21 12.86
C VAL A 176 21.56 3.31 12.13
N LYS A 177 22.14 4.23 12.89
CA LYS A 177 23.01 5.27 12.34
C LYS A 177 24.28 4.64 11.77
N LEU A 178 24.68 5.10 10.59
CA LEU A 178 25.96 4.74 9.96
C LEU A 178 26.99 5.85 10.21
N THR A 179 27.32 6.61 9.19
CA THR A 179 28.30 7.71 9.27
C THR A 179 27.67 9.00 8.77
N GLY A 180 28.03 10.11 9.37
CA GLY A 180 27.48 11.42 8.98
C GLY A 180 25.96 11.45 9.05
N PRO A 181 25.28 11.86 7.97
CA PRO A 181 23.82 11.92 7.91
C PRO A 181 23.14 10.57 7.55
N LEU A 182 23.93 9.52 7.25
CA LEU A 182 23.43 8.25 6.73
C LEU A 182 22.97 7.30 7.84
N PHE A 183 21.92 6.52 7.56
CA PHE A 183 21.40 5.48 8.42
C PHE A 183 20.77 4.34 7.60
N VAL A 184 20.57 3.20 8.23
CA VAL A 184 19.85 2.04 7.68
C VAL A 184 18.62 1.79 8.52
N THR A 185 17.51 1.41 7.88
CA THR A 185 16.27 1.05 8.56
C THR A 185 15.77 -0.31 8.09
N GLY A 186 15.55 -1.22 9.05
CA GLY A 186 14.76 -2.42 8.84
C GLY A 186 13.31 -2.14 9.25
N LEU A 187 12.32 -2.48 8.41
CA LEU A 187 10.92 -2.12 8.61
C LEU A 187 10.00 -3.29 8.30
N GLY A 188 9.22 -3.73 9.28
CA GLY A 188 8.03 -4.57 9.12
C GLY A 188 6.79 -3.69 9.03
N LYS A 189 5.97 -3.86 7.98
CA LYS A 189 4.78 -3.06 7.74
C LYS A 189 3.59 -3.97 7.41
N LEU A 190 2.45 -3.72 8.04
CA LEU A 190 1.16 -4.31 7.69
C LEU A 190 0.32 -3.28 6.95
N THR A 191 -0.29 -3.68 5.84
CA THR A 191 -1.26 -2.86 5.11
C THR A 191 -2.59 -3.58 4.98
N LEU A 192 -3.65 -2.82 5.14
CA LEU A 192 -5.04 -3.24 4.92
C LEU A 192 -5.61 -2.32 3.86
N SER A 193 -6.08 -2.85 2.76
CA SER A 193 -6.61 -2.04 1.66
C SER A 193 -7.83 -2.67 1.02
N ASN A 194 -8.68 -1.83 0.46
CA ASN A 194 -9.79 -2.25 -0.38
C ASN A 194 -9.82 -1.38 -1.63
N VAL A 195 -9.83 -2.03 -2.79
CA VAL A 195 -9.86 -1.36 -4.09
C VAL A 195 -10.91 -1.98 -5.01
N THR A 196 -11.40 -1.16 -5.93
CA THR A 196 -12.26 -1.61 -7.03
C THR A 196 -11.50 -1.43 -8.35
N VAL A 197 -11.05 -2.54 -8.90
CA VAL A 197 -10.24 -2.59 -10.13
C VAL A 197 -11.14 -2.80 -11.34
N ARG A 198 -10.87 -2.11 -12.43
CA ARG A 198 -11.64 -2.22 -13.68
C ARG A 198 -11.32 -3.52 -14.41
N VAL A 199 -12.36 -4.13 -14.96
CA VAL A 199 -12.29 -5.19 -15.99
C VAL A 199 -13.15 -4.75 -17.19
N VAL A 200 -13.02 -5.44 -18.33
CA VAL A 200 -13.89 -5.16 -19.48
C VAL A 200 -15.36 -5.40 -19.08
N ASP A 201 -16.23 -4.44 -19.38
CA ASP A 201 -17.66 -4.44 -19.08
C ASP A 201 -18.00 -4.69 -17.59
N GLY A 202 -17.07 -4.28 -16.66
CA GLY A 202 -17.32 -4.51 -15.26
C GLY A 202 -16.22 -4.03 -14.32
N GLU A 203 -16.23 -4.58 -13.12
CA GLU A 203 -15.29 -4.24 -12.06
C GLU A 203 -15.01 -5.44 -11.16
N ALA A 204 -13.92 -5.36 -10.39
CA ALA A 204 -13.52 -6.36 -9.43
C ALA A 204 -13.20 -5.73 -8.08
N GLU A 205 -13.78 -6.24 -7.00
CA GLU A 205 -13.40 -5.88 -5.63
C GLU A 205 -12.21 -6.73 -5.19
N VAL A 206 -11.12 -6.03 -4.78
CA VAL A 206 -9.82 -6.63 -4.44
C VAL A 206 -9.38 -6.13 -3.06
N PRO A 207 -9.96 -6.64 -1.96
CA PRO A 207 -9.40 -6.41 -0.65
C PRO A 207 -8.04 -7.09 -0.53
N ASN A 208 -7.07 -6.41 0.09
CA ASN A 208 -5.74 -6.98 0.30
C ASN A 208 -5.25 -6.70 1.73
N VAL A 209 -4.69 -7.73 2.34
CA VAL A 209 -3.97 -7.67 3.61
C VAL A 209 -2.56 -8.17 3.33
N ALA A 210 -1.56 -7.30 3.49
CA ALA A 210 -0.19 -7.65 3.20
C ALA A 210 0.76 -7.31 4.34
N PHE A 211 1.66 -8.23 4.64
CA PHE A 211 2.82 -8.00 5.48
C PHE A 211 4.03 -7.76 4.60
N HIS A 212 4.68 -6.60 4.78
CA HIS A 212 5.86 -6.19 4.03
C HIS A 212 7.09 -6.24 4.93
N LEU A 213 8.19 -6.75 4.41
CA LEU A 213 9.51 -6.68 5.04
C LEU A 213 10.44 -5.88 4.14
N ASN A 214 10.98 -4.81 4.68
CA ASN A 214 11.78 -3.83 3.96
C ASN A 214 13.11 -3.59 4.66
N ILE A 215 14.16 -3.37 3.87
CA ILE A 215 15.43 -2.82 4.33
C ILE A 215 15.77 -1.62 3.46
N GLY A 216 16.19 -0.53 4.06
CA GLY A 216 16.43 0.71 3.35
C GLY A 216 17.62 1.49 3.87
N ILE A 217 18.12 2.37 3.02
CA ILE A 217 19.08 3.39 3.36
C ILE A 217 18.40 4.74 3.41
N GLY A 218 18.77 5.55 4.38
CA GLY A 218 18.24 6.89 4.57
C GLY A 218 19.30 7.93 4.81
N VAL A 219 18.88 9.17 4.60
CA VAL A 219 19.70 10.37 4.82
C VAL A 219 18.92 11.41 5.60
N LYS A 220 19.59 12.09 6.52
CA LYS A 220 19.14 13.32 7.16
C LYS A 220 19.49 14.50 6.27
N LEU A 221 18.50 15.38 6.05
CA LEU A 221 18.57 16.56 5.18
C LEU A 221 18.68 17.84 6.00
#